data_998abd4a996ba274c7891106998f8698
#
_entry.id   998abd4a996ba274c7891106998f8698
#
_cell.length_a   1.000
_cell.length_b   1.000
_cell.length_c   1.000
_cell.angle_alpha   90.00
_cell.angle_beta   90.00
_cell.angle_gamma   90.00
#
_symmetry.space_group_name_H-M   'P 1'
#
loop_
_entity.id
_entity.type
_entity.pdbx_description
1 polymer ?
#
loop_
_entity_poly.entity_id
_entity_poly.type
_entity_poly.pdbx_seq_one_letter_code
_entity_poly.pdbx_strand_id
1 'polypeptide(L)'
;VSLPENFAAFENLIKDFCSHIGQTIKSSKKLAEMMAGKARLLSDIIEKALTTDEANKEDSTLKDQMNAFKNILIHDITAKGFADVYAQTICYGMFAARLHDPTLPTFSRQEAAELIPKSNPFLRKLFGYIAGPDIDDRIKWVVDSLIEIFLACNVEAILKNYGKATKTE
;
A
#
# COMPACT_ATOMS: atom_id res chain seq x y z
N VAL A 1 -30.96 11.49 -15.06
CA VAL A 1 -32.06 12.00 -14.21
C VAL A 1 -31.51 12.00 -12.78
N SER A 2 -31.17 13.19 -12.27
CA SER A 2 -30.72 13.35 -10.87
C SER A 2 -31.96 13.56 -10.01
N LEU A 3 -32.33 12.56 -9.23
CA LEU A 3 -33.39 12.69 -8.25
C LEU A 3 -32.86 13.36 -6.98
N PRO A 4 -33.58 14.30 -6.36
CA PRO A 4 -33.16 14.97 -5.12
C PRO A 4 -32.78 13.99 -4.00
N GLU A 5 -33.38 12.83 -3.94
CA GLU A 5 -33.11 11.74 -3.01
C GLU A 5 -31.66 11.22 -3.15
N ASN A 6 -31.10 11.24 -4.35
CA ASN A 6 -29.73 10.82 -4.59
C ASN A 6 -28.71 11.85 -4.10
N PHE A 7 -29.06 13.14 -4.05
CA PHE A 7 -28.21 14.18 -3.50
C PHE A 7 -28.05 14.04 -1.99
N ALA A 8 -29.14 13.73 -1.28
CA ALA A 8 -29.07 13.49 0.16
C ALA A 8 -28.26 12.23 0.50
N ALA A 9 -28.42 11.16 -0.28
CA ALA A 9 -27.64 9.94 -0.13
C ALA A 9 -26.15 10.18 -0.42
N PHE A 10 -25.83 10.95 -1.47
CA PHE A 10 -24.46 11.33 -1.81
C PHE A 10 -23.84 12.27 -0.77
N GLU A 11 -24.59 13.25 -0.27
CA GLU A 11 -24.15 14.13 0.79
C GLU A 11 -23.84 13.36 2.09
N ASN A 12 -24.70 12.41 2.46
CA ASN A 12 -24.47 11.55 3.61
C ASN A 12 -23.25 10.65 3.40
N LEU A 13 -23.06 10.09 2.20
CA LEU A 13 -21.87 9.31 1.86
C LEU A 13 -20.59 10.14 1.98
N ILE A 14 -20.59 11.40 1.52
CA ILE A 14 -19.46 12.32 1.65
C ILE A 14 -19.25 12.70 3.12
N LYS A 15 -20.31 12.96 3.88
CA LYS A 15 -20.21 13.24 5.32
C LYS A 15 -19.64 12.04 6.09
N ASP A 16 -20.11 10.84 5.81
CA ASP A 16 -19.58 9.62 6.39
C ASP A 16 -18.11 9.39 5.99
N PHE A 17 -17.76 9.64 4.75
CA PHE A 17 -16.39 9.57 4.27
C PHE A 17 -15.48 10.58 5.00
N CYS A 18 -15.92 11.83 5.12
CA CYS A 18 -15.18 12.89 5.83
C CYS A 18 -15.12 12.65 7.34
N SER A 19 -16.14 12.06 7.96
CA SER A 19 -16.16 11.73 9.39
C SER A 19 -15.28 10.53 9.73
N HIS A 20 -15.03 9.63 8.75
CA HIS A 20 -14.14 8.47 8.93
C HIS A 20 -12.66 8.82 9.02
N ILE A 21 -12.25 10.01 8.58
CA ILE A 21 -10.84 10.48 8.65
C ILE A 21 -10.34 10.62 10.11
N GLY A 22 -11.23 10.65 11.09
CA GLY A 22 -10.88 10.75 12.51
C GLY A 22 -10.92 9.44 13.30
N GLN A 23 -11.29 8.31 12.69
CA GLN A 23 -11.37 7.04 13.42
C GLN A 23 -10.02 6.35 13.51
N THR A 24 -9.49 6.27 14.72
CA THR A 24 -8.27 5.50 15.01
C THR A 24 -8.51 4.01 14.82
N ILE A 25 -7.72 3.36 13.95
CA ILE A 25 -7.77 1.91 13.73
C ILE A 25 -7.10 1.20 14.91
N LYS A 26 -7.87 0.48 15.72
CA LYS A 26 -7.41 -0.26 16.90
C LYS A 26 -7.48 -1.78 16.73
N SER A 27 -8.10 -2.26 15.67
CA SER A 27 -8.30 -3.69 15.39
C SER A 27 -7.33 -4.18 14.33
N SER A 28 -6.54 -5.21 14.67
CA SER A 28 -5.65 -5.89 13.73
C SER A 28 -6.42 -6.49 12.54
N LYS A 29 -7.61 -7.05 12.78
CA LYS A 29 -8.47 -7.57 11.73
C LYS A 29 -8.89 -6.47 10.76
N LYS A 30 -9.36 -5.33 11.28
CA LYS A 30 -9.76 -4.19 10.43
C LYS A 30 -8.60 -3.64 9.63
N LEU A 31 -7.41 -3.52 10.24
CA LEU A 31 -6.20 -3.11 9.53
C LEU A 31 -5.85 -4.09 8.41
N ALA A 32 -5.86 -5.40 8.69
CA ALA A 32 -5.57 -6.43 7.70
C ALA A 32 -6.55 -6.40 6.52
N GLU A 33 -7.85 -6.21 6.78
CA GLU A 33 -8.88 -6.05 5.73
C GLU A 33 -8.61 -4.83 4.84
N MET A 34 -8.27 -3.69 5.44
CA MET A 34 -7.96 -2.46 4.71
C MET A 34 -6.68 -2.61 3.88
N MET A 35 -5.61 -3.17 4.47
CA MET A 35 -4.37 -3.46 3.76
C MET A 35 -4.59 -4.41 2.60
N ALA A 36 -5.33 -5.50 2.81
CA ALA A 36 -5.65 -6.47 1.77
C ALA A 36 -6.46 -5.84 0.62
N GLY A 37 -7.40 -4.93 0.93
CA GLY A 37 -8.13 -4.17 -0.08
C GLY A 37 -7.21 -3.29 -0.92
N LYS A 38 -6.28 -2.58 -0.28
CA LYS A 38 -5.30 -1.73 -1.00
C LYS A 38 -4.28 -2.56 -1.79
N ALA A 39 -3.83 -3.69 -1.25
CA ALA A 39 -2.92 -4.59 -1.97
C ALA A 39 -3.55 -5.14 -3.25
N ARG A 40 -4.81 -5.58 -3.19
CA ARG A 40 -5.55 -6.03 -4.39
C ARG A 40 -5.69 -4.91 -5.41
N LEU A 41 -6.13 -3.72 -4.98
CA LEU A 41 -6.27 -2.58 -5.87
C LEU A 41 -4.94 -2.19 -6.52
N LEU A 42 -3.86 -2.16 -5.75
CA LEU A 42 -2.52 -1.87 -6.25
C LEU A 42 -2.07 -2.91 -7.28
N SER A 43 -2.27 -4.21 -7.00
CA SER A 43 -1.97 -5.30 -7.92
C SER A 43 -2.75 -5.18 -9.23
N ASP A 44 -4.05 -4.93 -9.16
CA ASP A 44 -4.90 -4.79 -10.35
C ASP A 44 -4.46 -3.60 -11.24
N ILE A 45 -4.09 -2.49 -10.62
CA ILE A 45 -3.59 -1.31 -11.35
C ILE A 45 -2.25 -1.61 -12.01
N ILE A 46 -1.31 -2.23 -11.30
CA ILE A 46 0.01 -2.56 -11.83
C ILE A 46 -0.10 -3.55 -13.00
N GLU A 47 -0.88 -4.62 -12.84
CA GLU A 47 -1.10 -5.61 -13.90
C GLU A 47 -1.68 -4.95 -15.16
N LYS A 48 -2.70 -4.10 -14.98
CA LYS A 48 -3.32 -3.37 -16.08
C LYS A 48 -2.36 -2.39 -16.74
N ALA A 49 -1.57 -1.67 -15.93
CA ALA A 49 -0.56 -0.75 -16.43
C ALA A 49 0.47 -1.47 -17.30
N LEU A 50 1.06 -2.56 -16.79
CA LEU A 50 2.05 -3.36 -17.51
C LEU A 50 1.48 -3.96 -18.80
N THR A 51 0.25 -4.46 -18.77
CA THR A 51 -0.42 -5.01 -19.96
C THR A 51 -0.66 -3.93 -21.01
N THR A 52 -1.06 -2.72 -20.59
CA THR A 52 -1.27 -1.58 -21.48
C THR A 52 0.04 -1.09 -22.08
N ASP A 53 1.08 -0.93 -21.26
CA ASP A 53 2.42 -0.51 -21.69
C ASP A 53 3.02 -1.50 -22.71
N GLU A 54 2.79 -2.80 -22.52
CA GLU A 54 3.23 -3.83 -23.45
C GLU A 54 2.48 -3.74 -24.80
N ALA A 55 1.15 -3.58 -24.74
CA ALA A 55 0.31 -3.47 -25.94
C ALA A 55 0.66 -2.22 -26.76
N ASN A 56 0.95 -1.11 -26.10
CA ASN A 56 1.30 0.17 -26.73
C ASN A 56 2.79 0.29 -27.08
N LYS A 57 3.64 -0.66 -26.65
CA LYS A 57 5.10 -0.60 -26.74
C LYS A 57 5.68 0.64 -26.05
N GLU A 58 5.07 1.03 -24.94
CA GLU A 58 5.52 2.12 -24.09
C GLU A 58 6.52 1.62 -23.05
N ASP A 59 7.51 2.46 -22.75
CA ASP A 59 8.42 2.24 -21.63
C ASP A 59 7.87 2.94 -20.37
N SER A 60 7.97 2.27 -19.24
CA SER A 60 7.54 2.81 -17.95
C SER A 60 8.45 2.32 -16.81
N THR A 61 8.44 3.07 -15.71
CA THR A 61 9.21 2.68 -14.51
C THR A 61 8.73 1.34 -13.94
N LEU A 62 7.46 0.99 -14.05
CA LEU A 62 6.93 -0.32 -13.65
C LEU A 62 7.48 -1.45 -14.53
N LYS A 63 7.59 -1.21 -15.84
CA LYS A 63 8.16 -2.19 -16.78
C LYS A 63 9.65 -2.41 -16.52
N ASP A 64 10.40 -1.35 -16.23
CA ASP A 64 11.81 -1.44 -15.85
C ASP A 64 12.01 -2.19 -14.55
N GLN A 65 11.16 -1.94 -13.56
CA GLN A 65 11.18 -2.64 -12.28
C GLN A 65 10.83 -4.12 -12.43
N MET A 66 9.84 -4.46 -13.27
CA MET A 66 9.50 -5.85 -13.59
C MET A 66 10.66 -6.55 -14.29
N ASN A 67 11.34 -5.91 -15.23
CA ASN A 67 12.50 -6.46 -15.92
C ASN A 67 13.69 -6.68 -14.95
N ALA A 68 13.94 -5.73 -14.08
CA ALA A 68 14.96 -5.89 -13.03
C ALA A 68 14.62 -7.06 -12.10
N PHE A 69 13.35 -7.24 -11.75
CA PHE A 69 12.87 -8.34 -10.93
C PHE A 69 13.06 -9.70 -11.62
N LYS A 70 12.72 -9.79 -12.91
CA LYS A 70 12.96 -10.98 -13.75
C LYS A 70 14.44 -11.37 -13.77
N ASN A 71 15.32 -10.41 -13.93
CA ASN A 71 16.75 -10.66 -14.05
C ASN A 71 17.41 -11.11 -12.75
N ILE A 72 16.85 -10.74 -11.59
CA ILE A 72 17.49 -10.95 -10.29
C ILE A 72 16.85 -12.10 -9.51
N LEU A 73 15.52 -12.28 -9.59
CA LEU A 73 14.78 -13.13 -8.67
C LEU A 73 13.97 -14.25 -9.34
N ILE A 74 13.09 -13.92 -10.28
CA ILE A 74 12.16 -14.88 -10.89
C ILE A 74 12.09 -14.63 -12.39
N HIS A 75 12.83 -15.39 -13.17
CA HIS A 75 13.02 -15.17 -14.61
C HIS A 75 11.75 -15.29 -15.44
N ASP A 76 10.79 -16.10 -15.01
CA ASP A 76 9.54 -16.39 -15.71
C ASP A 76 8.31 -15.70 -15.10
N ILE A 77 8.51 -14.70 -14.22
CA ILE A 77 7.40 -14.00 -13.59
C ILE A 77 6.52 -13.29 -14.62
N THR A 78 5.21 -13.50 -14.50
CA THR A 78 4.20 -12.82 -15.32
C THR A 78 3.92 -11.41 -14.80
N ALA A 79 3.25 -10.56 -15.60
CA ALA A 79 2.80 -9.24 -15.16
C ALA A 79 1.92 -9.33 -13.89
N LYS A 80 1.00 -10.30 -13.86
CA LYS A 80 0.16 -10.58 -12.68
C LYS A 80 0.99 -10.99 -11.46
N GLY A 81 1.89 -11.94 -11.64
CA GLY A 81 2.75 -12.42 -10.55
C GLY A 81 3.61 -11.29 -9.98
N PHE A 82 4.20 -10.47 -10.86
CA PHE A 82 4.95 -9.28 -10.44
C PHE A 82 4.08 -8.28 -9.68
N ALA A 83 2.89 -7.98 -10.20
CA ALA A 83 1.95 -7.05 -9.58
C ALA A 83 1.54 -7.51 -8.17
N ASP A 84 1.24 -8.80 -8.00
CA ASP A 84 0.87 -9.38 -6.70
C ASP A 84 2.03 -9.29 -5.69
N VAL A 85 3.24 -9.69 -6.09
CA VAL A 85 4.42 -9.62 -5.22
C VAL A 85 4.77 -8.18 -4.88
N TYR A 86 4.73 -7.28 -5.87
CA TYR A 86 5.01 -5.86 -5.68
C TYR A 86 4.04 -5.23 -4.68
N ALA A 87 2.73 -5.40 -4.89
CA ALA A 87 1.70 -4.84 -4.03
C ALA A 87 1.79 -5.35 -2.59
N GLN A 88 1.99 -6.66 -2.41
CA GLN A 88 2.16 -7.26 -1.08
C GLN A 88 3.41 -6.75 -0.39
N THR A 89 4.53 -6.66 -1.11
CA THR A 89 5.80 -6.19 -0.58
C THR A 89 5.70 -4.74 -0.09
N ILE A 90 5.01 -3.88 -0.84
CA ILE A 90 4.75 -2.49 -0.43
C ILE A 90 3.91 -2.43 0.83
N CYS A 91 2.77 -3.13 0.84
CA CYS A 91 1.86 -3.10 1.99
C CYS A 91 2.54 -3.63 3.27
N TYR A 92 3.25 -4.75 3.18
CA TYR A 92 3.94 -5.32 4.34
C TYR A 92 5.16 -4.51 4.76
N GLY A 93 5.93 -3.99 3.82
CA GLY A 93 7.10 -3.16 4.11
C GLY A 93 6.71 -1.84 4.78
N MET A 94 5.66 -1.18 4.31
CA MET A 94 5.12 0.02 4.96
C MET A 94 4.59 -0.27 6.37
N PHE A 95 3.90 -1.40 6.55
CA PHE A 95 3.44 -1.82 7.86
C PHE A 95 4.63 -2.08 8.81
N ALA A 96 5.65 -2.80 8.34
CA ALA A 96 6.85 -3.06 9.12
C ALA A 96 7.58 -1.76 9.49
N ALA A 97 7.70 -0.82 8.55
CA ALA A 97 8.28 0.50 8.82
C ALA A 97 7.48 1.25 9.90
N ARG A 98 6.15 1.25 9.82
CA ARG A 98 5.30 1.88 10.83
C ARG A 98 5.41 1.22 12.20
N LEU A 99 5.57 -0.10 12.27
CA LEU A 99 5.82 -0.82 13.52
C LEU A 99 7.18 -0.49 14.13
N HIS A 100 8.18 -0.21 13.29
CA HIS A 100 9.54 0.08 13.74
C HIS A 100 9.63 1.42 14.47
N ASP A 101 8.84 2.42 14.06
CA ASP A 101 8.69 3.66 14.81
C ASP A 101 7.20 4.05 14.96
N PRO A 102 6.53 3.51 15.99
CA PRO A 102 5.13 3.78 16.26
C PRO A 102 4.87 5.18 16.83
N THR A 103 5.92 5.90 17.23
CA THR A 103 5.82 7.20 17.92
C THR A 103 5.81 8.38 16.96
N LEU A 104 6.14 8.17 15.67
CA LEU A 104 6.15 9.23 14.68
C LEU A 104 4.77 9.85 14.53
N PRO A 105 4.64 11.17 14.75
CA PRO A 105 3.40 11.91 14.53
C PRO A 105 3.07 12.02 13.04
N THR A 106 4.10 11.86 12.20
CA THR A 106 4.02 11.83 10.74
C THR A 106 4.45 10.46 10.22
N PHE A 107 3.97 10.08 9.07
CA PHE A 107 4.43 8.90 8.35
C PHE A 107 4.32 9.19 6.85
N SER A 108 5.41 9.05 6.13
CA SER A 108 5.50 9.33 4.70
C SER A 108 6.16 8.18 3.94
N ARG A 109 6.13 8.23 2.62
CA ARG A 109 6.84 7.26 1.77
C ARG A 109 8.35 7.32 2.01
N GLN A 110 8.89 8.52 2.23
CA GLN A 110 10.30 8.74 2.50
C GLN A 110 10.71 8.13 3.84
N GLU A 111 9.95 8.40 4.89
CA GLU A 111 10.17 7.81 6.22
C GLU A 111 10.06 6.29 6.18
N ALA A 112 9.07 5.74 5.45
CA ALA A 112 8.96 4.29 5.25
C ALA A 112 10.22 3.71 4.58
N ALA A 113 10.76 4.37 3.56
CA ALA A 113 11.98 3.92 2.87
C ALA A 113 13.23 3.97 3.77
N GLU A 114 13.34 4.99 4.64
CA GLU A 114 14.44 5.13 5.59
C GLU A 114 14.44 4.03 6.66
N LEU A 115 13.24 3.61 7.08
CA LEU A 115 13.04 2.59 8.11
C LEU A 115 13.21 1.15 7.59
N ILE A 116 13.30 0.94 6.27
CA ILE A 116 13.57 -0.38 5.70
C ILE A 116 14.98 -0.86 6.09
N PRO A 117 15.12 -2.09 6.62
CA PRO A 117 16.41 -2.62 7.08
C PRO A 117 17.47 -2.61 5.98
N LYS A 118 18.67 -2.15 6.34
CA LYS A 118 19.83 -2.10 5.42
C LYS A 118 20.27 -3.49 4.95
N SER A 119 19.91 -4.53 5.68
CA SER A 119 20.22 -5.93 5.37
C SER A 119 19.45 -6.48 4.16
N ASN A 120 18.43 -5.78 3.67
CA ASN A 120 17.66 -6.17 2.49
C ASN A 120 17.80 -5.14 1.35
N PRO A 121 18.85 -5.26 0.50
CA PRO A 121 19.11 -4.31 -0.58
C PRO A 121 17.95 -4.23 -1.61
N PHE A 122 17.26 -5.35 -1.84
CA PHE A 122 16.14 -5.41 -2.77
C PHE A 122 14.96 -4.56 -2.27
N LEU A 123 14.52 -4.76 -1.02
CA LEU A 123 13.47 -3.94 -0.42
C LEU A 123 13.84 -2.46 -0.40
N ARG A 124 15.07 -2.14 -0.07
CA ARG A 124 15.56 -0.75 -0.09
C ARG A 124 15.46 -0.12 -1.47
N LYS A 125 15.83 -0.86 -2.52
CA LYS A 125 15.74 -0.36 -3.89
C LYS A 125 14.27 -0.15 -4.28
N LEU A 126 13.40 -1.09 -3.97
CA LEU A 126 11.96 -0.99 -4.21
C LEU A 126 11.36 0.22 -3.50
N PHE A 127 11.64 0.38 -2.21
CA PHE A 127 11.15 1.53 -1.44
C PHE A 127 11.78 2.85 -1.88
N GLY A 128 12.99 2.84 -2.42
CA GLY A 128 13.61 4.00 -3.07
C GLY A 128 12.79 4.51 -4.27
N TYR A 129 12.26 3.61 -5.09
CA TYR A 129 11.35 3.98 -6.19
C TYR A 129 10.04 4.58 -5.68
N ILE A 130 9.45 3.99 -4.63
CA ILE A 130 8.18 4.46 -4.07
C ILE A 130 8.32 5.82 -3.37
N ALA A 131 9.43 6.02 -2.68
CA ALA A 131 9.72 7.28 -1.99
C ALA A 131 10.16 8.38 -2.94
N GLY A 132 10.77 7.98 -4.08
CA GLY A 132 11.36 8.90 -5.05
C GLY A 132 10.35 9.61 -5.95
N PRO A 133 10.85 10.54 -6.78
CA PRO A 133 10.05 11.23 -7.78
C PRO A 133 9.59 10.29 -8.92
N ASP A 134 10.28 9.17 -9.10
CA ASP A 134 10.06 8.23 -10.21
C ASP A 134 8.95 7.20 -9.95
N ILE A 135 8.16 7.40 -8.90
CA ILE A 135 6.97 6.57 -8.66
C ILE A 135 5.99 6.75 -9.82
N ASP A 136 5.51 5.64 -10.37
CA ASP A 136 4.50 5.67 -11.42
C ASP A 136 3.21 6.34 -10.90
N ASP A 137 2.73 7.36 -11.63
CA ASP A 137 1.58 8.17 -11.20
C ASP A 137 0.30 7.35 -11.06
N ARG A 138 0.18 6.24 -11.81
CA ARG A 138 -0.98 5.34 -11.74
C ARG A 138 -1.12 4.66 -10.39
N ILE A 139 -0.03 4.43 -9.66
CA ILE A 139 -0.02 3.74 -8.37
C ILE A 139 0.17 4.69 -7.17
N LYS A 140 0.69 5.89 -7.40
CA LYS A 140 1.05 6.86 -6.37
C LYS A 140 -0.07 7.09 -5.36
N TRP A 141 -1.28 7.36 -5.84
CA TRP A 141 -2.43 7.65 -4.98
C TRP A 141 -2.86 6.49 -4.09
N VAL A 142 -2.68 5.23 -4.55
CA VAL A 142 -2.96 4.04 -3.72
C VAL A 142 -1.93 3.93 -2.61
N VAL A 143 -0.65 4.16 -2.95
CA VAL A 143 0.44 4.16 -1.97
C VAL A 143 0.25 5.26 -0.94
N ASP A 144 -0.12 6.47 -1.36
CA ASP A 144 -0.42 7.58 -0.44
C ASP A 144 -1.63 7.25 0.46
N SER A 145 -2.64 6.55 -0.06
CA SER A 145 -3.77 6.08 0.77
C SER A 145 -3.41 5.00 1.79
N LEU A 146 -2.36 4.21 1.55
CA LEU A 146 -1.80 3.31 2.56
C LEU A 146 -1.14 4.08 3.70
N ILE A 147 -0.44 5.17 3.38
CA ILE A 147 0.13 6.07 4.40
C ILE A 147 -0.96 6.57 5.35
N GLU A 148 -2.09 7.04 4.81
CA GLU A 148 -3.22 7.51 5.61
C GLU A 148 -3.78 6.41 6.54
N ILE A 149 -3.90 5.18 6.05
CA ILE A 149 -4.30 4.03 6.87
C ILE A 149 -3.34 3.84 8.04
N PHE A 150 -2.04 3.89 7.78
CA PHE A 150 -1.02 3.68 8.82
C PHE A 150 -0.93 4.86 9.80
N LEU A 151 -1.17 6.09 9.35
CA LEU A 151 -1.32 7.25 10.25
C LEU A 151 -2.53 7.12 11.17
N ALA A 152 -3.64 6.56 10.67
CA ALA A 152 -4.84 6.32 11.48
C ALA A 152 -4.70 5.13 12.44
N CYS A 153 -3.61 4.33 12.38
CA CYS A 153 -3.41 3.17 13.23
C CYS A 153 -2.92 3.55 14.63
N ASN A 154 -3.59 3.01 15.64
CA ASN A 154 -3.03 2.92 16.98
C ASN A 154 -2.20 1.64 17.11
N VAL A 155 -0.89 1.77 16.84
CA VAL A 155 0.05 0.64 16.80
C VAL A 155 0.11 -0.09 18.14
N GLU A 156 0.11 0.62 19.26
CA GLU A 156 0.14 0.01 20.59
C GLU A 156 -1.10 -0.85 20.85
N ALA A 157 -2.29 -0.36 20.49
CA ALA A 157 -3.53 -1.11 20.65
C ALA A 157 -3.54 -2.37 19.76
N ILE A 158 -3.00 -2.28 18.54
CA ILE A 158 -2.89 -3.41 17.62
C ILE A 158 -1.94 -4.46 18.16
N LEU A 159 -0.74 -4.09 18.62
CA LEU A 159 0.25 -5.01 19.17
C LEU A 159 -0.23 -5.66 20.47
N LYS A 160 -0.90 -4.91 21.35
CA LYS A 160 -1.44 -5.42 22.62
C LYS A 160 -2.51 -6.50 22.41
N ASN A 161 -3.26 -6.40 21.32
CA ASN A 161 -4.25 -7.40 20.96
C ASN A 161 -3.63 -8.66 20.34
N TYR A 162 -2.50 -8.53 19.63
CA TYR A 162 -1.74 -9.68 19.12
C TYR A 162 -1.16 -10.55 20.26
N GLY A 163 -0.57 -9.92 21.28
CA GLY A 163 0.00 -10.64 22.43
C GLY A 163 -1.03 -11.37 23.32
N LYS A 164 -2.33 -11.06 23.18
CA LYS A 164 -3.41 -11.78 23.89
C LYS A 164 -3.90 -13.00 23.12
N ALA A 165 -3.88 -12.97 21.78
CA ALA A 165 -4.32 -14.11 20.96
C ALA A 165 -3.37 -15.30 21.03
N THR A 166 -2.07 -15.07 21.27
CA THR A 166 -1.05 -16.13 21.42
C THR A 166 -0.99 -16.78 22.81
N LYS A 167 -1.77 -16.30 23.77
CA LYS A 167 -1.81 -16.89 25.14
C LYS A 167 -3.03 -17.78 25.42
N THR A 168 -3.84 -18.04 24.39
CA THR A 168 -5.11 -18.82 24.52
C THR A 168 -5.06 -20.16 23.78
N GLU A 169 -3.88 -20.62 23.36
CA GLU A 169 -3.64 -21.99 22.86
C GLU A 169 -2.75 -22.78 23.80
#